data_b0a36985ef0489329e581bdf2104e106
#
_entry.id   b0a36985ef0489329e581bdf2104e106
#
_cell.length_a   1.000
_cell.length_b   1.000
_cell.length_c   1.000
_cell.angle_alpha   90.00
_cell.angle_beta   90.00
_cell.angle_gamma   90.00
#
_symmetry.space_group_name_H-M   'P 1'
#
loop_
_entity.id
_entity.type
_entity.pdbx_description
1 polymer ?
#
loop_
_entity_poly.entity_id
_entity_poly.type
_entity_poly.pdbx_seq_one_letter_code
_entity_poly.pdbx_strand_id
1 'polypeptide(L)'
;QMCETYRYRMYCVDFTDIPIDEVKRRNASREELKRVPDAAIDKMYSRFKTQKIPSGIKVIKPDKLDSIWMKLFDLSEYKKIHHIGDVHGCHTALKKYIDDNGGIKDDEFYIFCGDYVDRGIENADVIKYLISIKDKKNVLMLEGNHERWLWLWANGCAGNKATVRRCED
;
A
#
# COMPACT_ATOMS: atom_id res chain seq x y z
N GLN A 1 16.20 -7.60 -1.18
CA GLN A 1 15.82 -8.82 -0.43
C GLN A 1 15.03 -8.49 0.85
N MET A 2 15.62 -7.75 1.83
CA MET A 2 14.92 -7.44 3.10
C MET A 2 13.57 -6.73 2.86
N CYS A 3 13.52 -5.71 2.00
CA CYS A 3 12.30 -4.97 1.72
C CYS A 3 11.23 -5.82 1.00
N GLU A 4 11.65 -6.74 0.14
CA GLU A 4 10.73 -7.71 -0.51
C GLU A 4 10.16 -8.68 0.50
N THR A 5 11.01 -9.22 1.40
CA THR A 5 10.57 -10.14 2.45
C THR A 5 9.55 -9.51 3.38
N TYR A 6 9.73 -8.24 3.75
CA TYR A 6 8.84 -7.50 4.64
C TYR A 6 7.82 -6.64 3.91
N ARG A 7 7.70 -6.75 2.58
CA ARG A 7 6.74 -6.03 1.72
C ARG A 7 6.81 -4.51 1.81
N TYR A 8 7.99 -3.96 2.09
CA TYR A 8 8.18 -2.51 2.03
C TYR A 8 8.19 -2.02 0.58
N ARG A 9 7.45 -0.97 0.31
CA ARG A 9 7.57 -0.25 -0.96
C ARG A 9 8.81 0.62 -0.92
N MET A 10 9.72 0.39 -1.88
CA MET A 10 10.95 1.17 -1.99
C MET A 10 10.79 2.29 -3.01
N TYR A 11 11.22 3.48 -2.62
CA TYR A 11 11.27 4.63 -3.50
C TYR A 11 12.67 5.21 -3.48
N CYS A 12 13.16 5.64 -4.66
CA CYS A 12 14.36 6.44 -4.80
C CYS A 12 13.94 7.88 -5.11
N VAL A 13 14.25 8.81 -4.22
CA VAL A 13 14.01 10.24 -4.49
C VAL A 13 15.18 10.77 -5.29
N ASP A 14 14.92 11.20 -6.52
CA ASP A 14 15.92 11.64 -7.47
C ASP A 14 16.14 13.16 -7.39
N PHE A 15 17.32 13.56 -6.97
CA PHE A 15 17.80 14.94 -6.88
C PHE A 15 18.83 15.30 -7.98
N THR A 16 18.99 14.45 -9.01
CA THR A 16 20.04 14.64 -10.02
C THR A 16 19.82 15.85 -10.92
N ASP A 17 18.64 16.47 -10.90
CA ASP A 17 18.33 17.70 -11.62
C ASP A 17 18.89 18.96 -10.94
N ILE A 18 19.31 18.86 -9.67
CA ILE A 18 19.87 19.99 -8.95
C ILE A 18 21.27 20.30 -9.53
N PRO A 19 21.50 21.51 -10.06
CA PRO A 19 22.81 21.88 -10.57
C PRO A 19 23.91 21.76 -9.53
N ILE A 20 25.11 21.34 -9.94
CA ILE A 20 26.24 21.13 -9.02
C ILE A 20 26.62 22.41 -8.27
N ASP A 21 26.51 23.57 -8.94
CA ASP A 21 26.84 24.86 -8.32
C ASP A 21 25.87 25.17 -7.16
N GLU A 22 24.62 24.81 -7.25
CA GLU A 22 23.66 24.94 -6.18
C GLU A 22 23.98 23.97 -5.03
N VAL A 23 24.44 22.76 -5.31
CA VAL A 23 24.88 21.80 -4.29
C VAL A 23 26.08 22.37 -3.53
N LYS A 24 27.07 22.93 -4.24
CA LYS A 24 28.25 23.56 -3.65
C LYS A 24 27.86 24.81 -2.85
N ARG A 25 26.97 25.65 -3.36
CA ARG A 25 26.47 26.82 -2.63
C ARG A 25 25.80 26.43 -1.30
N ARG A 26 24.94 25.42 -1.31
CA ARG A 26 24.32 24.90 -0.07
C ARG A 26 25.34 24.30 0.88
N ASN A 27 26.37 23.62 0.37
CA ASN A 27 27.44 23.06 1.18
C ASN A 27 28.26 24.20 1.86
N ALA A 28 28.56 25.26 1.14
CA ALA A 28 29.29 26.41 1.67
C ALA A 28 28.54 27.15 2.80
N SER A 29 27.21 27.09 2.82
CA SER A 29 26.39 27.68 3.89
C SER A 29 26.33 26.85 5.18
N ARG A 30 26.90 25.64 5.20
CA ARG A 30 26.95 24.79 6.40
C ARG A 30 28.02 25.27 7.37
N GLU A 31 27.89 24.87 8.62
CA GLU A 31 28.97 25.00 9.61
C GLU A 31 30.25 24.33 9.10
N GLU A 32 31.39 24.92 9.38
CA GLU A 32 32.68 24.50 8.82
C GLU A 32 32.96 22.99 8.99
N LEU A 33 32.72 22.45 10.17
CA LEU A 33 32.90 21.03 10.49
C LEU A 33 31.96 20.08 9.71
N LYS A 34 30.90 20.61 9.14
CA LYS A 34 29.90 19.84 8.35
C LYS A 34 30.09 20.02 6.84
N ARG A 35 31.08 20.81 6.41
CA ARG A 35 31.35 21.04 4.98
C ARG A 35 32.06 19.86 4.37
N VAL A 36 31.58 19.45 3.21
CA VAL A 36 32.22 18.41 2.39
C VAL A 36 33.16 19.11 1.41
N PRO A 37 34.42 18.62 1.22
CA PRO A 37 35.31 19.17 0.21
C PRO A 37 34.70 19.13 -1.19
N ASP A 38 34.89 20.20 -1.99
CA ASP A 38 34.30 20.31 -3.33
C ASP A 38 34.67 19.15 -4.26
N ALA A 39 35.92 18.69 -4.19
CA ALA A 39 36.36 17.52 -4.96
C ALA A 39 35.58 16.24 -4.63
N ALA A 40 35.16 16.07 -3.38
CA ALA A 40 34.31 14.94 -2.99
C ALA A 40 32.88 15.12 -3.52
N ILE A 41 32.35 16.36 -3.52
CA ILE A 41 31.04 16.68 -4.12
C ILE A 41 31.07 16.38 -5.61
N ASP A 42 32.08 16.80 -6.35
CA ASP A 42 32.22 16.56 -7.78
C ASP A 42 32.23 15.06 -8.13
N LYS A 43 33.00 14.29 -7.35
CA LYS A 43 33.06 12.84 -7.50
C LYS A 43 31.72 12.16 -7.21
N MET A 44 31.04 12.55 -6.15
CA MET A 44 29.72 12.01 -5.78
C MET A 44 28.67 12.38 -6.84
N TYR A 45 28.63 13.62 -7.28
CA TYR A 45 27.68 14.11 -8.28
C TYR A 45 27.80 13.35 -9.60
N SER A 46 29.02 13.14 -10.10
CA SER A 46 29.28 12.35 -11.29
C SER A 46 28.83 10.90 -11.14
N ARG A 47 29.09 10.31 -9.97
CA ARG A 47 28.69 8.95 -9.67
C ARG A 47 27.15 8.79 -9.63
N PHE A 48 26.43 9.72 -9.00
CA PHE A 48 24.97 9.65 -8.92
C PHE A 48 24.31 9.76 -10.28
N LYS A 49 24.84 10.58 -11.18
CA LYS A 49 24.29 10.71 -12.56
C LYS A 49 24.43 9.43 -13.37
N THR A 50 25.41 8.60 -13.08
CA THR A 50 25.69 7.36 -13.83
C THR A 50 25.19 6.11 -13.11
N GLN A 51 24.74 6.23 -11.87
CA GLN A 51 24.32 5.09 -11.05
C GLN A 51 22.99 4.51 -11.58
N LYS A 52 23.01 3.22 -11.89
CA LYS A 52 21.80 2.47 -12.23
C LYS A 52 21.00 2.17 -10.95
N ILE A 53 19.73 2.53 -10.97
CA ILE A 53 18.80 2.17 -9.90
C ILE A 53 18.33 0.74 -10.14
N PRO A 54 18.35 -0.14 -9.13
CA PRO A 54 17.87 -1.51 -9.27
C PRO A 54 16.42 -1.58 -9.75
N SER A 55 16.10 -2.62 -10.53
CA SER A 55 14.73 -2.90 -10.94
C SER A 55 13.84 -3.11 -9.71
N GLY A 56 12.60 -2.67 -9.78
CA GLY A 56 11.63 -2.77 -8.67
C GLY A 56 11.65 -1.58 -7.70
N ILE A 57 12.60 -0.63 -7.82
CA ILE A 57 12.59 0.62 -7.08
C ILE A 57 11.93 1.70 -7.93
N LYS A 58 10.84 2.29 -7.44
CA LYS A 58 10.18 3.40 -8.12
C LYS A 58 10.96 4.69 -7.90
N VAL A 59 11.36 5.33 -9.00
CA VAL A 59 12.02 6.65 -8.95
C VAL A 59 10.97 7.74 -8.95
N ILE A 60 11.14 8.70 -8.06
CA ILE A 60 10.26 9.88 -7.94
C ILE A 60 11.09 11.15 -7.81
N LYS A 61 10.55 12.26 -8.25
CA LYS A 61 11.13 13.59 -8.04
C LYS A 61 10.72 14.16 -6.67
N PRO A 62 11.51 15.07 -6.08
CA PRO A 62 11.22 15.65 -4.76
C PRO A 62 9.85 16.33 -4.66
N ASP A 63 9.40 16.98 -5.73
CA ASP A 63 8.07 17.62 -5.84
C ASP A 63 6.91 16.63 -5.82
N LYS A 64 7.19 15.34 -6.05
CA LYS A 64 6.19 14.25 -6.01
C LYS A 64 6.23 13.48 -4.70
N LEU A 65 7.02 13.91 -3.72
CA LEU A 65 7.19 13.18 -2.44
C LEU A 65 5.85 12.97 -1.74
N ASP A 66 5.01 13.99 -1.70
CA ASP A 66 3.69 13.92 -1.06
C ASP A 66 2.73 12.95 -1.77
N SER A 67 2.98 12.65 -3.05
CA SER A 67 2.17 11.71 -3.81
C SER A 67 2.36 10.24 -3.41
N ILE A 68 3.43 9.92 -2.67
CA ILE A 68 3.69 8.55 -2.17
C ILE A 68 3.10 8.29 -0.79
N TRP A 69 2.74 9.35 -0.07
CA TRP A 69 2.06 9.20 1.21
C TRP A 69 0.68 8.58 0.99
N MET A 70 0.25 7.82 1.97
CA MET A 70 -1.10 7.26 1.92
C MET A 70 -2.10 8.40 1.75
N LYS A 71 -3.01 8.25 0.79
CA LYS A 71 -4.15 9.15 0.68
C LYS A 71 -4.92 9.07 2.00
N LEU A 72 -4.91 10.15 2.75
CA LEU A 72 -5.75 10.26 3.94
C LEU A 72 -7.20 10.42 3.47
N PHE A 73 -8.08 9.63 4.05
CA PHE A 73 -9.51 9.80 3.86
C PHE A 73 -10.00 10.76 4.92
N ASP A 74 -10.59 11.87 4.50
CA ASP A 74 -11.36 12.71 5.42
C ASP A 74 -12.72 12.05 5.64
N LEU A 75 -12.95 11.58 6.84
CA LEU A 75 -14.17 10.90 7.24
C LEU A 75 -15.11 11.80 8.06
N SER A 76 -14.77 13.08 8.24
CA SER A 76 -15.51 14.00 9.09
C SER A 76 -16.93 14.30 8.57
N GLU A 77 -17.17 14.11 7.28
CA GLU A 77 -18.49 14.33 6.66
C GLU A 77 -19.49 13.17 6.88
N TYR A 78 -18.97 11.98 7.33
CA TYR A 78 -19.83 10.81 7.52
C TYR A 78 -20.36 10.75 8.94
N LYS A 79 -21.67 10.50 9.07
CA LYS A 79 -22.36 10.41 10.37
C LYS A 79 -21.93 9.21 11.20
N LYS A 80 -21.51 8.14 10.53
CA LYS A 80 -21.12 6.87 11.17
C LYS A 80 -20.05 6.19 10.36
N ILE A 81 -19.10 5.56 11.03
CA ILE A 81 -18.06 4.75 10.42
C ILE A 81 -18.23 3.31 10.91
N HIS A 82 -18.42 2.40 9.95
CA HIS A 82 -18.51 0.97 10.23
C HIS A 82 -17.13 0.34 9.99
N HIS A 83 -16.62 -0.36 10.98
CA HIS A 83 -15.42 -1.20 10.86
C HIS A 83 -15.88 -2.66 10.85
N ILE A 84 -15.77 -3.32 9.71
CA ILE A 84 -16.12 -4.72 9.52
C ILE A 84 -14.79 -5.50 9.54
N GLY A 85 -14.60 -6.30 10.57
CA GLY A 85 -13.42 -7.15 10.75
C GLY A 85 -13.45 -8.37 9.85
N ASP A 86 -12.82 -9.45 10.33
CA ASP A 86 -12.71 -10.72 9.63
C ASP A 86 -14.10 -11.28 9.30
N VAL A 87 -14.36 -11.53 8.03
CA VAL A 87 -15.64 -12.09 7.54
C VAL A 87 -15.57 -13.61 7.38
N HIS A 88 -14.43 -14.10 6.90
CA HIS A 88 -14.12 -15.52 6.77
C HIS A 88 -15.28 -16.37 6.21
N GLY A 89 -15.77 -16.03 5.02
CA GLY A 89 -16.81 -16.79 4.34
C GLY A 89 -18.16 -16.84 5.04
N CYS A 90 -18.47 -15.87 5.92
CA CYS A 90 -19.74 -15.76 6.63
C CYS A 90 -20.65 -14.70 5.98
N HIS A 91 -21.07 -14.94 4.73
CA HIS A 91 -21.89 -14.01 3.97
C HIS A 91 -23.22 -13.69 4.65
N THR A 92 -23.93 -14.70 5.15
CA THR A 92 -25.23 -14.54 5.81
C THR A 92 -25.13 -13.60 7.01
N ALA A 93 -24.09 -13.71 7.82
CA ALA A 93 -23.87 -12.85 8.97
C ALA A 93 -23.53 -11.40 8.54
N LEU A 94 -22.65 -11.25 7.55
CA LEU A 94 -22.31 -9.96 6.98
C LEU A 94 -23.54 -9.27 6.40
N LYS A 95 -24.29 -9.97 5.58
CA LYS A 95 -25.49 -9.43 4.92
C LYS A 95 -26.53 -9.02 5.96
N LYS A 96 -26.76 -9.86 6.96
CA LYS A 96 -27.66 -9.53 8.06
C LYS A 96 -27.24 -8.24 8.78
N TYR A 97 -25.94 -8.08 9.11
CA TYR A 97 -25.45 -6.86 9.74
C TYR A 97 -25.72 -5.63 8.90
N ILE A 98 -25.45 -5.70 7.59
CA ILE A 98 -25.69 -4.60 6.67
C ILE A 98 -27.19 -4.27 6.57
N ASP A 99 -28.04 -5.28 6.45
CA ASP A 99 -29.50 -5.09 6.32
C ASP A 99 -30.13 -4.55 7.61
N ASP A 100 -29.71 -5.06 8.77
CA ASP A 100 -30.18 -4.55 10.08
C ASP A 100 -29.80 -3.08 10.31
N ASN A 101 -28.75 -2.58 9.64
CA ASN A 101 -28.35 -1.18 9.64
C ASN A 101 -28.98 -0.37 8.48
N GLY A 102 -29.88 -0.96 7.70
CA GLY A 102 -30.59 -0.29 6.60
C GLY A 102 -29.84 -0.24 5.27
N GLY A 103 -28.89 -1.15 5.07
CA GLY A 103 -28.06 -1.23 3.86
C GLY A 103 -26.80 -0.34 3.91
N ILE A 104 -26.15 -0.23 2.78
CA ILE A 104 -25.02 0.70 2.59
C ILE A 104 -25.58 2.10 2.30
N LYS A 105 -25.48 3.01 3.26
CA LYS A 105 -26.00 4.38 3.18
C LYS A 105 -24.92 5.36 2.73
N ASP A 106 -25.27 6.37 1.97
CA ASP A 106 -24.31 7.33 1.39
C ASP A 106 -23.70 8.29 2.43
N ASP A 107 -24.36 8.50 3.57
CA ASP A 107 -23.91 9.34 4.67
C ASP A 107 -23.16 8.57 5.77
N GLU A 108 -22.90 7.29 5.57
CA GLU A 108 -22.13 6.43 6.44
C GLU A 108 -20.92 5.84 5.68
N PHE A 109 -19.79 5.63 6.34
CA PHE A 109 -18.57 5.07 5.73
C PHE A 109 -18.33 3.65 6.21
N TYR A 110 -17.91 2.76 5.29
CA TYR A 110 -17.74 1.33 5.56
C TYR A 110 -16.30 0.92 5.27
N ILE A 111 -15.59 0.46 6.29
CA ILE A 111 -14.21 -0.06 6.20
C ILE A 111 -14.27 -1.56 6.43
N PHE A 112 -13.95 -2.32 5.39
CA PHE A 112 -13.76 -3.77 5.46
C PHE A 112 -12.29 -4.04 5.67
N CYS A 113 -11.93 -4.69 6.80
CA CYS A 113 -10.55 -4.79 7.26
C CYS A 113 -9.74 -5.94 6.64
N GLY A 114 -10.33 -6.70 5.71
CA GLY A 114 -9.70 -7.88 5.10
C GLY A 114 -10.21 -9.20 5.70
N ASP A 115 -9.54 -10.30 5.33
CA ASP A 115 -9.84 -11.66 5.74
C ASP A 115 -11.31 -12.05 5.43
N TYR A 116 -11.66 -11.90 4.15
CA TYR A 116 -13.02 -12.14 3.65
C TYR A 116 -13.32 -13.61 3.41
N VAL A 117 -12.27 -14.38 3.05
CA VAL A 117 -12.38 -15.78 2.65
C VAL A 117 -11.75 -16.72 3.68
N ASP A 118 -11.90 -18.01 3.41
CA ASP A 118 -11.49 -19.15 4.24
C ASP A 118 -12.32 -19.32 5.52
N ARG A 119 -12.20 -20.48 6.12
CA ARG A 119 -12.88 -20.98 7.34
C ARG A 119 -14.38 -21.19 7.19
N GLY A 120 -15.13 -20.23 6.68
CA GLY A 120 -16.57 -20.37 6.42
C GLY A 120 -16.86 -20.98 5.04
N ILE A 121 -18.13 -21.28 4.82
CA ILE A 121 -18.57 -22.03 3.60
C ILE A 121 -19.12 -21.10 2.50
N GLU A 122 -19.42 -19.84 2.82
CA GLU A 122 -20.09 -18.90 1.88
C GLU A 122 -19.06 -17.95 1.19
N ASN A 123 -17.84 -18.44 0.93
CA ASN A 123 -16.76 -17.63 0.37
C ASN A 123 -17.11 -16.94 -0.94
N ALA A 124 -17.75 -17.69 -1.86
CA ALA A 124 -18.14 -17.17 -3.16
C ALA A 124 -19.17 -16.04 -3.04
N ASP A 125 -20.09 -16.16 -2.09
CA ASP A 125 -21.15 -15.18 -1.89
C ASP A 125 -20.63 -13.92 -1.21
N VAL A 126 -19.67 -14.04 -0.27
CA VAL A 126 -18.92 -12.88 0.28
C VAL A 126 -18.24 -12.12 -0.85
N ILE A 127 -17.47 -12.80 -1.70
CA ILE A 127 -16.77 -12.16 -2.81
C ILE A 127 -17.72 -11.46 -3.78
N LYS A 128 -18.80 -12.13 -4.19
CA LYS A 128 -19.83 -11.52 -5.06
C LYS A 128 -20.43 -10.28 -4.44
N TYR A 129 -20.76 -10.34 -3.15
CA TYR A 129 -21.31 -9.19 -2.43
C TYR A 129 -20.30 -8.02 -2.39
N LEU A 130 -19.05 -8.28 -2.02
CA LEU A 130 -18.01 -7.25 -1.97
C LEU A 130 -17.77 -6.63 -3.35
N ILE A 131 -17.73 -7.44 -4.43
CA ILE A 131 -17.63 -6.94 -5.80
C ILE A 131 -18.80 -5.99 -6.14
N SER A 132 -20.01 -6.28 -5.68
CA SER A 132 -21.19 -5.46 -5.96
C SER A 132 -21.15 -4.07 -5.32
N ILE A 133 -20.35 -3.90 -4.26
CA ILE A 133 -20.27 -2.64 -3.51
C ILE A 133 -18.91 -1.94 -3.61
N LYS A 134 -17.90 -2.56 -4.22
CA LYS A 134 -16.49 -2.08 -4.23
C LYS A 134 -16.29 -0.70 -4.85
N ASP A 135 -17.16 -0.31 -5.78
CA ASP A 135 -17.06 0.95 -6.51
C ASP A 135 -17.79 2.12 -5.82
N LYS A 136 -18.42 1.86 -4.68
CA LYS A 136 -19.04 2.93 -3.88
C LYS A 136 -17.96 3.80 -3.23
N LYS A 137 -18.12 5.13 -3.33
CA LYS A 137 -17.14 6.12 -2.81
C LYS A 137 -16.95 6.08 -1.28
N ASN A 138 -17.94 5.57 -0.56
CA ASN A 138 -17.98 5.45 0.90
C ASN A 138 -17.69 4.02 1.39
N VAL A 139 -17.09 3.18 0.54
CA VAL A 139 -16.64 1.83 0.88
C VAL A 139 -15.13 1.73 0.66
N LEU A 140 -14.41 1.31 1.68
CA LEU A 140 -12.98 1.01 1.64
C LEU A 140 -12.78 -0.47 1.97
N MET A 141 -12.08 -1.17 1.10
CA MET A 141 -11.72 -2.58 1.31
C MET A 141 -10.21 -2.71 1.46
N LEU A 142 -9.76 -3.28 2.56
CA LEU A 142 -8.37 -3.58 2.81
C LEU A 142 -8.09 -5.05 2.44
N GLU A 143 -6.85 -5.34 2.08
CA GLU A 143 -6.39 -6.70 1.81
C GLU A 143 -5.93 -7.36 3.11
N GLY A 144 -6.54 -8.47 3.50
CA GLY A 144 -6.06 -9.33 4.58
C GLY A 144 -5.03 -10.35 4.10
N ASN A 145 -4.52 -11.17 5.02
CA ASN A 145 -3.55 -12.21 4.66
C ASN A 145 -4.21 -13.36 3.88
N HIS A 146 -5.49 -13.65 4.10
CA HIS A 146 -6.22 -14.68 3.38
C HIS A 146 -6.43 -14.30 1.91
N GLU A 147 -6.78 -13.06 1.59
CA GLU A 147 -6.87 -12.56 0.20
C GLU A 147 -5.51 -12.62 -0.48
N ARG A 148 -4.43 -12.29 0.25
CA ARG A 148 -3.08 -12.37 -0.29
C ARG A 148 -2.68 -13.78 -0.66
N TRP A 149 -3.04 -14.78 0.16
CA TRP A 149 -2.79 -16.19 -0.16
C TRP A 149 -3.61 -16.66 -1.35
N LEU A 150 -4.88 -16.31 -1.41
CA LEU A 150 -5.76 -16.62 -2.55
C LEU A 150 -5.18 -16.02 -3.85
N TRP A 151 -4.73 -14.78 -3.82
CA TRP A 151 -4.12 -14.13 -4.96
C TRP A 151 -2.82 -14.83 -5.41
N LEU A 152 -1.94 -15.19 -4.48
CA LEU A 152 -0.71 -15.91 -4.77
C LEU A 152 -1.01 -17.28 -5.39
N TRP A 153 -1.98 -17.99 -4.86
CA TRP A 153 -2.43 -19.27 -5.41
C TRP A 153 -2.98 -19.12 -6.84
N ALA A 154 -3.90 -18.18 -7.05
CA ALA A 154 -4.52 -17.93 -8.34
C ALA A 154 -3.52 -17.53 -9.45
N ASN A 155 -2.40 -16.90 -9.07
CA ASN A 155 -1.35 -16.49 -10.01
C ASN A 155 -0.20 -17.50 -10.12
N GLY A 156 -0.35 -18.71 -9.59
CA GLY A 156 0.69 -19.74 -9.63
C GLY A 156 1.98 -19.39 -8.88
N CYS A 157 1.94 -18.33 -8.04
CA CYS A 157 3.07 -17.89 -7.24
C CYS A 157 3.23 -18.67 -5.92
N ALA A 158 2.39 -19.65 -5.67
CA ALA A 158 2.41 -20.50 -4.49
C ALA A 158 3.56 -21.50 -4.55
N GLY A 159 4.79 -20.99 -4.49
CA GLY A 159 6.02 -21.79 -4.44
C GLY A 159 6.27 -22.50 -3.11
N ASN A 160 5.38 -22.40 -2.15
CA ASN A 160 5.55 -23.00 -0.83
C ASN A 160 4.36 -23.96 -0.54
N LYS A 161 4.65 -25.26 -0.48
CA LYS A 161 3.68 -26.33 -0.19
C LYS A 161 2.81 -26.10 1.06
N ALA A 162 3.29 -25.25 2.00
CA ALA A 162 2.53 -24.88 3.19
C ALA A 162 1.38 -23.89 2.91
N THR A 163 1.46 -23.09 1.85
CA THR A 163 0.42 -22.12 1.47
C THR A 163 -0.72 -22.84 0.74
N VAL A 164 -0.40 -23.83 -0.11
CA VAL A 164 -1.41 -24.62 -0.84
C VAL A 164 -2.22 -25.51 0.10
N ARG A 165 -1.60 -26.12 1.11
CA ARG A 165 -2.31 -26.97 2.09
C ARG A 165 -3.34 -26.23 2.95
N ARG A 166 -3.21 -24.91 3.13
CA ARG A 166 -4.20 -24.10 3.86
C ARG A 166 -5.43 -23.72 3.04
N CYS A 167 -5.38 -23.88 1.73
CA CYS A 167 -6.53 -23.63 0.85
C CYS A 167 -7.34 -24.94 0.58
N GLU A 168 -6.83 -26.09 1.00
CA GLU A 168 -7.45 -27.42 0.81
C GLU A 168 -8.19 -27.92 2.07
N ASP A 169 -7.97 -27.33 3.24
CA ASP A 169 -8.65 -27.59 4.53
C ASP A 169 -9.78 -26.57 4.76
#